data_f8276841c4c87a685fa2068448099f37
#
_entry.id   f8276841c4c87a685fa2068448099f37
#
_cell.length_a   1.000
_cell.length_b   1.000
_cell.length_c   1.000
_cell.angle_alpha   90.00
_cell.angle_beta   90.00
_cell.angle_gamma   90.00
#
_symmetry.space_group_name_H-M   'P 1'
#
loop_
_entity.id
_entity.type
_entity.pdbx_description
1 polymer ?
#
loop_
_entity_poly.entity_id
_entity_poly.type
_entity_poly.pdbx_seq_one_letter_code
_entity_poly.pdbx_strand_id
1 'polypeptide(L)'
;ICLRETSLGPCFGMKGGAAGGGYAQVVPMEDINLHFTGDFHAISLANNLLSAMLDNHLHQGNKLGIDLRRISWKRVIDMNDRALREILVSLGGHANGDPREGGFDITAASEVMAVLCLSSSLPELRERLGNIIVGTTRKREPIRARDLQAHGAMTLLLREAMRPNLVQTLERNPVFIHGGPFANIAHGCNSGIATRAALKLSDYVVTEAGFGADLGAEKFLDIKCRKAGLDPSLVVIVATCL
;
A
#
# COMPACT_ATOMS: atom_id res chain seq x y z
N ILE A 1 -14.62 11.38 9.74
CA ILE A 1 -13.72 10.34 10.20
C ILE A 1 -12.85 9.89 9.03
N CYS A 2 -11.57 9.53 9.28
CA CYS A 2 -10.67 9.00 8.25
C CYS A 2 -10.00 7.72 8.74
N LEU A 3 -10.18 6.62 8.00
CA LEU A 3 -9.70 5.30 8.37
C LEU A 3 -8.97 4.62 7.19
N ARG A 4 -8.15 3.64 7.54
CA ARG A 4 -7.58 2.71 6.55
C ARG A 4 -8.64 1.77 6.01
N GLU A 5 -8.43 1.34 4.79
CA GLU A 5 -9.08 0.18 4.22
C GLU A 5 -8.48 -1.10 4.82
N THR A 6 -9.30 -2.12 5.00
CA THR A 6 -8.87 -3.39 5.60
C THR A 6 -8.21 -4.31 4.59
N SER A 7 -7.10 -4.95 4.99
CA SER A 7 -6.48 -6.03 4.23
C SER A 7 -7.24 -7.35 4.44
N LEU A 8 -7.39 -8.16 3.39
CA LEU A 8 -8.06 -9.46 3.47
C LEU A 8 -7.32 -10.45 4.37
N GLY A 9 -5.99 -10.44 4.37
CA GLY A 9 -5.21 -11.32 5.21
C GLY A 9 -5.58 -11.21 6.70
N PRO A 10 -5.48 -10.04 7.33
CA PRO A 10 -5.96 -9.82 8.69
C PRO A 10 -7.47 -10.05 8.89
N CYS A 11 -8.31 -9.73 7.90
CA CYS A 11 -9.76 -9.92 7.98
C CYS A 11 -10.14 -11.39 8.18
N PHE A 12 -9.46 -12.30 7.50
CA PHE A 12 -9.62 -13.76 7.66
C PHE A 12 -8.69 -14.36 8.70
N GLY A 13 -7.80 -13.59 9.31
CA GLY A 13 -6.84 -14.00 10.31
C GLY A 13 -7.30 -13.74 11.74
N MET A 14 -6.43 -14.07 12.70
CA MET A 14 -6.69 -13.84 14.12
C MET A 14 -6.58 -12.38 14.57
N LYS A 15 -5.92 -11.54 13.77
CA LYS A 15 -5.63 -10.13 14.15
C LYS A 15 -6.78 -9.16 13.86
N GLY A 16 -7.85 -9.60 13.23
CA GLY A 16 -8.95 -8.72 12.85
C GLY A 16 -8.48 -7.46 12.10
N GLY A 17 -9.19 -7.04 11.14
CA GLY A 17 -8.94 -5.84 10.35
C GLY A 17 -10.29 -5.42 9.82
N ALA A 18 -11.29 -5.38 10.68
CA ALA A 18 -12.63 -5.05 10.28
C ALA A 18 -12.85 -3.52 10.28
N ALA A 19 -13.84 -3.08 9.54
CA ALA A 19 -14.36 -1.71 9.55
C ALA A 19 -15.17 -1.43 10.83
N GLY A 20 -14.57 -1.70 11.98
CA GLY A 20 -15.19 -1.58 13.30
C GLY A 20 -15.75 -2.92 13.83
N GLY A 21 -16.37 -2.87 15.01
CA GLY A 21 -16.95 -4.05 15.68
C GLY A 21 -17.90 -3.64 16.80
N GLY A 22 -18.74 -4.59 17.25
CA GLY A 22 -19.72 -4.32 18.28
C GLY A 22 -20.69 -3.22 17.89
N TYR A 23 -20.79 -2.20 18.74
CA TYR A 23 -21.67 -1.05 18.52
C TYR A 23 -21.07 0.05 17.64
N ALA A 24 -19.77 0.03 17.41
CA ALA A 24 -19.07 1.03 16.59
C ALA A 24 -18.63 0.41 15.26
N GLN A 25 -19.42 0.63 14.21
CA GLN A 25 -19.17 0.07 12.89
C GLN A 25 -19.23 1.14 11.81
N VAL A 26 -18.44 0.94 10.76
CA VAL A 26 -18.54 1.64 9.48
C VAL A 26 -19.29 0.75 8.50
N VAL A 27 -20.24 1.30 7.77
CA VAL A 27 -21.11 0.54 6.88
C VAL A 27 -20.93 0.96 5.42
N PRO A 28 -21.02 0.02 4.47
CA PRO A 28 -21.34 -1.42 4.62
C PRO A 28 -20.10 -2.23 5.05
N MET A 29 -20.12 -2.81 6.25
CA MET A 29 -18.93 -3.41 6.88
C MET A 29 -18.41 -4.63 6.09
N GLU A 30 -19.29 -5.55 5.72
CA GLU A 30 -18.92 -6.76 4.99
C GLU A 30 -18.29 -6.42 3.63
N ASP A 31 -18.90 -5.50 2.89
CA ASP A 31 -18.40 -5.08 1.58
C ASP A 31 -17.04 -4.40 1.72
N ILE A 32 -16.86 -3.53 2.73
CA ILE A 32 -15.58 -2.87 3.01
C ILE A 32 -14.51 -3.92 3.33
N ASN A 33 -14.82 -4.88 4.18
CA ASN A 33 -13.89 -5.94 4.56
C ASN A 33 -13.53 -6.87 3.39
N LEU A 34 -14.38 -6.96 2.38
CA LEU A 34 -14.19 -7.80 1.18
C LEU A 34 -13.74 -6.98 -0.05
N HIS A 35 -13.19 -5.80 0.15
CA HIS A 35 -12.60 -4.95 -0.90
C HIS A 35 -13.58 -4.48 -1.99
N PHE A 36 -14.75 -4.01 -1.62
CA PHE A 36 -15.71 -3.47 -2.60
C PHE A 36 -15.17 -2.26 -3.36
N THR A 37 -14.21 -1.52 -2.80
CA THR A 37 -13.59 -0.35 -3.42
C THR A 37 -12.74 -0.71 -4.65
N GLY A 38 -12.10 -1.88 -4.63
CA GLY A 38 -11.12 -2.29 -5.63
C GLY A 38 -9.72 -1.70 -5.46
N ASP A 39 -9.50 -0.84 -4.47
CA ASP A 39 -8.21 -0.14 -4.28
C ASP A 39 -7.04 -1.10 -4.03
N PHE A 40 -7.22 -2.08 -3.15
CA PHE A 40 -6.21 -3.13 -2.90
C PHE A 40 -5.90 -3.97 -4.14
N HIS A 41 -6.92 -4.27 -4.95
CA HIS A 41 -6.73 -4.99 -6.22
C HIS A 41 -5.93 -4.14 -7.20
N ALA A 42 -6.21 -2.85 -7.33
CA ALA A 42 -5.45 -1.93 -8.18
C ALA A 42 -3.99 -1.82 -7.74
N ILE A 43 -3.73 -1.74 -6.43
CA ILE A 43 -2.39 -1.70 -5.85
C ILE A 43 -1.64 -2.99 -6.13
N SER A 44 -2.28 -4.14 -5.92
CA SER A 44 -1.69 -5.45 -6.23
C SER A 44 -1.33 -5.58 -7.70
N LEU A 45 -2.22 -5.15 -8.60
CA LEU A 45 -1.97 -5.19 -10.04
C LEU A 45 -0.84 -4.25 -10.46
N ALA A 46 -0.78 -3.03 -9.91
CA ALA A 46 0.30 -2.08 -10.21
C ALA A 46 1.67 -2.62 -9.75
N ASN A 47 1.73 -3.21 -8.55
CA ASN A 47 2.94 -3.85 -8.05
C ASN A 47 3.37 -5.03 -8.92
N ASN A 48 2.43 -5.90 -9.28
CA ASN A 48 2.72 -7.11 -10.04
C ASN A 48 3.01 -6.82 -11.52
N LEU A 49 2.45 -5.73 -12.08
CA LEU A 49 2.83 -5.24 -13.40
C LEU A 49 4.32 -4.89 -13.43
N LEU A 50 4.85 -4.19 -12.43
CA LEU A 50 6.27 -3.88 -12.34
C LEU A 50 7.11 -5.16 -12.27
N SER A 51 6.68 -6.18 -11.52
CA SER A 51 7.33 -7.50 -11.48
C SER A 51 7.35 -8.18 -12.85
N ALA A 52 6.21 -8.16 -13.55
CA ALA A 52 6.10 -8.77 -14.88
C ALA A 52 6.97 -8.04 -15.92
N MET A 53 7.01 -6.70 -15.88
CA MET A 53 7.86 -5.90 -16.77
C MET A 53 9.36 -6.12 -16.49
N LEU A 54 9.73 -6.28 -15.21
CA LEU A 54 11.10 -6.63 -14.82
C LEU A 54 11.50 -7.99 -15.41
N ASP A 55 10.67 -9.02 -15.21
CA ASP A 55 10.95 -10.37 -15.74
C ASP A 55 10.98 -10.39 -17.27
N ASN A 56 10.08 -9.66 -17.92
CA ASN A 56 10.13 -9.52 -19.37
C ASN A 56 11.41 -8.82 -19.85
N HIS A 57 11.87 -7.78 -19.15
CA HIS A 57 13.12 -7.09 -19.47
C HIS A 57 14.33 -8.04 -19.37
N LEU A 58 14.37 -8.86 -18.31
CA LEU A 58 15.43 -9.86 -18.13
C LEU A 58 15.42 -10.86 -19.28
N HIS A 59 14.25 -11.41 -19.60
CA HIS A 59 14.07 -12.40 -20.68
C HIS A 59 14.43 -11.85 -22.06
N GLN A 60 14.15 -10.58 -22.34
CA GLN A 60 14.43 -9.91 -23.62
C GLN A 60 15.87 -9.35 -23.71
N GLY A 61 16.81 -9.90 -22.97
CA GLY A 61 18.24 -9.64 -23.10
C GLY A 61 18.81 -8.64 -22.11
N ASN A 62 18.09 -8.27 -21.07
CA ASN A 62 18.58 -7.51 -19.91
C ASN A 62 19.49 -6.32 -20.25
N LYS A 63 19.05 -5.45 -21.12
CA LYS A 63 19.83 -4.28 -21.62
C LYS A 63 20.31 -3.34 -20.50
N LEU A 64 19.60 -3.29 -19.36
CA LEU A 64 19.96 -2.51 -18.19
C LEU A 64 21.05 -3.17 -17.33
N GLY A 65 21.43 -4.43 -17.63
CA GLY A 65 22.47 -5.15 -16.89
C GLY A 65 22.11 -5.46 -15.44
N ILE A 66 20.83 -5.73 -15.16
CA ILE A 66 20.33 -6.08 -13.83
C ILE A 66 20.98 -7.39 -13.37
N ASP A 67 21.52 -7.40 -12.14
CA ASP A 67 22.02 -8.65 -11.53
C ASP A 67 20.84 -9.44 -10.96
N LEU A 68 20.59 -10.63 -11.49
CA LEU A 68 19.48 -11.51 -11.08
C LEU A 68 19.47 -11.81 -9.57
N ARG A 69 20.66 -11.82 -8.94
CA ARG A 69 20.81 -12.07 -7.50
C ARG A 69 20.61 -10.84 -6.64
N ARG A 70 20.37 -9.67 -7.27
CA ARG A 70 20.21 -8.37 -6.60
C ARG A 70 18.88 -7.71 -6.93
N ILE A 71 17.92 -8.50 -7.38
CA ILE A 71 16.54 -8.08 -7.53
C ILE A 71 15.92 -8.05 -6.13
N SER A 72 15.41 -6.89 -5.72
CA SER A 72 14.75 -6.68 -4.44
C SER A 72 13.23 -6.64 -4.56
N TRP A 73 12.70 -6.52 -5.76
CA TRP A 73 11.28 -6.36 -6.02
C TRP A 73 10.56 -7.71 -6.00
N LYS A 74 9.62 -7.87 -5.05
CA LYS A 74 8.75 -9.05 -4.93
C LYS A 74 7.36 -8.75 -5.53
N ARG A 75 6.61 -9.80 -5.80
CA ARG A 75 5.17 -9.74 -6.07
C ARG A 75 4.40 -9.48 -4.80
N VAL A 76 3.11 -9.20 -4.94
CA VAL A 76 2.21 -9.09 -3.79
C VAL A 76 0.91 -9.84 -4.01
N ILE A 77 0.35 -10.30 -2.91
CA ILE A 77 -1.00 -10.84 -2.81
C ILE A 77 -1.60 -10.40 -1.47
N ASP A 78 -2.87 -9.99 -1.45
CA ASP A 78 -3.49 -9.54 -0.21
C ASP A 78 -4.03 -10.71 0.62
N MET A 79 -3.13 -11.60 0.98
CA MET A 79 -3.40 -12.78 1.81
C MET A 79 -2.16 -13.15 2.61
N ASN A 80 -2.36 -13.63 3.85
CA ASN A 80 -1.27 -14.18 4.64
C ASN A 80 -0.96 -15.60 4.18
N ASP A 81 -0.06 -15.73 3.21
CA ASP A 81 0.39 -17.03 2.71
C ASP A 81 1.88 -17.25 2.99
N ARG A 82 2.15 -18.13 3.94
CA ARG A 82 3.52 -18.45 4.36
C ARG A 82 4.30 -19.17 3.27
N ALA A 83 3.63 -20.00 2.46
CA ALA A 83 4.27 -20.80 1.42
C ALA A 83 4.80 -19.95 0.26
N LEU A 84 4.25 -18.75 0.05
CA LEU A 84 4.64 -17.85 -1.02
C LEU A 84 5.74 -16.85 -0.64
N ARG A 85 6.21 -16.83 0.61
CA ARG A 85 7.21 -15.84 1.08
C ARG A 85 8.55 -15.97 0.38
N GLU A 86 8.98 -17.21 0.16
CA GLU A 86 10.23 -17.55 -0.52
C GLU A 86 9.94 -18.67 -1.53
N ILE A 87 10.06 -18.36 -2.81
CA ILE A 87 9.76 -19.28 -3.91
C ILE A 87 10.83 -19.18 -5.01
N LEU A 88 10.88 -20.15 -5.88
CA LEU A 88 11.60 -20.06 -7.15
C LEU A 88 10.64 -19.64 -8.25
N VAL A 89 10.96 -18.58 -8.97
CA VAL A 89 10.22 -18.10 -10.13
C VAL A 89 10.94 -18.48 -11.43
N SER A 90 10.22 -18.42 -12.55
CA SER A 90 10.74 -18.71 -13.91
C SER A 90 11.21 -20.15 -14.13
N LEU A 91 10.59 -21.10 -13.43
CA LEU A 91 10.78 -22.53 -13.74
C LEU A 91 10.03 -22.91 -15.03
N GLY A 92 10.43 -24.00 -15.69
CA GLY A 92 9.75 -24.51 -16.90
C GLY A 92 10.56 -24.31 -18.19
N GLY A 93 11.86 -24.06 -18.07
CA GLY A 93 12.81 -23.97 -19.19
C GLY A 93 12.96 -22.58 -19.78
N HIS A 94 13.76 -22.48 -20.82
CA HIS A 94 14.22 -21.21 -21.43
C HIS A 94 13.07 -20.24 -21.80
N ALA A 95 11.92 -20.76 -22.22
CA ALA A 95 10.77 -19.93 -22.57
C ALA A 95 10.19 -19.11 -21.40
N ASN A 96 10.47 -19.52 -20.15
CA ASN A 96 9.96 -18.89 -18.93
C ASN A 96 11.00 -17.97 -18.25
N GLY A 97 12.18 -17.78 -18.84
CA GLY A 97 13.23 -16.91 -18.33
C GLY A 97 14.23 -17.65 -17.42
N ASP A 98 15.01 -16.89 -16.66
CA ASP A 98 16.06 -17.43 -15.78
C ASP A 98 15.50 -17.72 -14.38
N PRO A 99 15.63 -18.96 -13.86
CA PRO A 99 15.21 -19.30 -12.51
C PRO A 99 15.92 -18.45 -11.47
N ARG A 100 15.16 -17.88 -10.53
CA ARG A 100 15.69 -17.08 -9.43
C ARG A 100 14.81 -17.15 -8.20
N GLU A 101 15.36 -16.77 -7.05
CA GLU A 101 14.58 -16.55 -5.84
C GLU A 101 13.61 -15.38 -6.03
N GLY A 102 12.46 -15.49 -5.44
CA GLY A 102 11.42 -14.47 -5.40
C GLY A 102 10.45 -14.75 -4.27
N GLY A 103 9.34 -14.04 -4.26
CA GLY A 103 8.31 -14.24 -3.23
C GLY A 103 7.14 -13.30 -3.42
N PHE A 104 6.18 -13.43 -2.51
CA PHE A 104 5.02 -12.57 -2.39
C PHE A 104 5.00 -11.95 -1.00
N ASP A 105 4.93 -10.62 -0.95
CA ASP A 105 4.58 -9.88 0.25
C ASP A 105 3.08 -9.62 0.30
N ILE A 106 2.53 -9.24 1.45
CA ILE A 106 1.13 -8.84 1.52
C ILE A 106 0.95 -7.44 0.93
N THR A 107 -0.13 -7.20 0.20
CA THR A 107 -0.37 -5.93 -0.52
C THR A 107 -0.29 -4.70 0.40
N ALA A 108 -0.79 -4.82 1.62
CA ALA A 108 -0.73 -3.74 2.63
C ALA A 108 0.70 -3.36 3.06
N ALA A 109 1.69 -4.24 2.83
CA ALA A 109 3.10 -4.00 3.12
C ALA A 109 3.88 -3.53 1.88
N SER A 110 3.25 -3.38 0.72
CA SER A 110 3.92 -2.98 -0.51
C SER A 110 4.38 -1.52 -0.48
N GLU A 111 5.48 -1.24 -1.17
CA GLU A 111 5.94 0.14 -1.39
C GLU A 111 4.91 0.94 -2.22
N VAL A 112 4.20 0.28 -3.15
CA VAL A 112 3.13 0.92 -3.94
C VAL A 112 2.01 1.45 -3.05
N MET A 113 1.58 0.69 -2.03
CA MET A 113 0.61 1.13 -1.03
C MET A 113 1.10 2.39 -0.30
N ALA A 114 2.33 2.38 0.19
CA ALA A 114 2.90 3.52 0.90
C ALA A 114 3.03 4.76 0.01
N VAL A 115 3.49 4.58 -1.22
CA VAL A 115 3.63 5.65 -2.22
C VAL A 115 2.27 6.27 -2.56
N LEU A 116 1.23 5.46 -2.78
CA LEU A 116 -0.12 5.95 -3.03
C LEU A 116 -0.64 6.79 -1.87
N CYS A 117 -0.53 6.29 -0.63
CA CYS A 117 -1.04 6.96 0.56
C CYS A 117 -0.33 8.29 0.89
N LEU A 118 0.93 8.44 0.48
CA LEU A 118 1.75 9.63 0.71
C LEU A 118 1.78 10.60 -0.50
N SER A 119 1.15 10.25 -1.61
CA SER A 119 1.06 11.11 -2.79
C SER A 119 -0.15 12.04 -2.68
N SER A 120 -0.03 13.27 -3.18
CA SER A 120 -1.09 14.29 -3.15
C SER A 120 -1.77 14.49 -4.51
N SER A 121 -1.22 13.94 -5.57
CA SER A 121 -1.72 14.09 -6.94
C SER A 121 -1.24 12.96 -7.85
N LEU A 122 -1.91 12.76 -8.99
CA LEU A 122 -1.45 11.77 -10.00
C LEU A 122 -0.06 12.07 -10.56
N PRO A 123 0.34 13.32 -10.87
CA PRO A 123 1.71 13.61 -11.27
C PRO A 123 2.75 13.23 -10.21
N GLU A 124 2.50 13.55 -8.94
CA GLU A 124 3.38 13.15 -7.84
C GLU A 124 3.43 11.63 -7.67
N LEU A 125 2.28 10.96 -7.75
CA LEU A 125 2.22 9.50 -7.72
C LEU A 125 3.09 8.88 -8.82
N ARG A 126 2.96 9.36 -10.05
CA ARG A 126 3.75 8.89 -11.20
C ARG A 126 5.24 9.07 -10.99
N GLU A 127 5.65 10.22 -10.48
CA GLU A 127 7.06 10.49 -10.20
C GLU A 127 7.62 9.57 -9.14
N ARG A 128 6.89 9.38 -8.03
CA ARG A 128 7.27 8.50 -6.92
C ARG A 128 7.35 7.04 -7.35
N LEU A 129 6.35 6.54 -8.08
CA LEU A 129 6.37 5.20 -8.66
C LEU A 129 7.59 4.99 -9.55
N GLY A 130 7.95 6.00 -10.35
CA GLY A 130 9.15 5.97 -11.17
C GLY A 130 10.45 5.86 -10.39
N ASN A 131 10.48 6.30 -9.14
CA ASN A 131 11.67 6.26 -8.28
C ASN A 131 11.84 4.93 -7.51
N ILE A 132 10.85 4.04 -7.52
CA ILE A 132 10.93 2.72 -6.87
C ILE A 132 12.14 1.96 -7.42
N ILE A 133 12.97 1.44 -6.53
CA ILE A 133 14.15 0.64 -6.87
C ILE A 133 13.75 -0.82 -6.94
N VAL A 134 13.98 -1.47 -8.08
CA VAL A 134 13.63 -2.89 -8.30
C VAL A 134 14.81 -3.85 -8.11
N GLY A 135 16.01 -3.32 -8.08
CA GLY A 135 17.25 -4.07 -7.94
C GLY A 135 18.45 -3.23 -8.34
N THR A 136 19.59 -3.86 -8.53
CA THR A 136 20.83 -3.17 -8.92
C THR A 136 21.56 -3.91 -10.04
N THR A 137 22.43 -3.18 -10.74
CA THR A 137 23.43 -3.77 -11.65
C THR A 137 24.53 -4.50 -10.85
N ARG A 138 25.40 -5.25 -11.54
CA ARG A 138 26.61 -5.86 -10.93
C ARG A 138 27.53 -4.80 -10.30
N LYS A 139 27.49 -3.57 -10.80
CA LYS A 139 28.26 -2.42 -10.25
C LYS A 139 27.55 -1.75 -9.06
N ARG A 140 26.40 -2.29 -8.61
CA ARG A 140 25.56 -1.74 -7.54
C ARG A 140 24.86 -0.43 -7.89
N GLU A 141 24.72 -0.10 -9.15
CA GLU A 141 23.92 1.04 -9.61
C GLU A 141 22.44 0.71 -9.49
N PRO A 142 21.61 1.56 -8.87
CA PRO A 142 20.19 1.25 -8.68
C PRO A 142 19.43 1.29 -10.00
N ILE A 143 18.57 0.31 -10.22
CA ILE A 143 17.61 0.26 -11.33
C ILE A 143 16.24 0.60 -10.77
N ARG A 144 15.56 1.55 -11.41
CA ARG A 144 14.26 2.07 -11.00
C ARG A 144 13.14 1.64 -11.94
N ALA A 145 11.91 1.75 -11.47
CA ALA A 145 10.72 1.48 -12.27
C ALA A 145 10.65 2.38 -13.52
N ARG A 146 11.19 3.60 -13.48
CA ARG A 146 11.28 4.48 -14.65
C ARG A 146 12.22 3.97 -15.73
N ASP A 147 13.27 3.27 -15.35
CA ASP A 147 14.24 2.70 -16.29
C ASP A 147 13.59 1.56 -17.09
N LEU A 148 12.64 0.86 -16.47
CA LEU A 148 11.76 -0.13 -17.12
C LEU A 148 10.53 0.51 -17.79
N GLN A 149 10.35 1.82 -17.71
CA GLN A 149 9.20 2.57 -18.23
C GLN A 149 7.83 2.10 -17.67
N ALA A 150 7.82 1.46 -16.48
CA ALA A 150 6.63 0.88 -15.89
C ALA A 150 5.69 1.90 -15.22
N HIS A 151 6.26 3.00 -14.70
CA HIS A 151 5.55 3.96 -13.84
C HIS A 151 4.31 4.60 -14.47
N GLY A 152 4.27 4.76 -15.80
CA GLY A 152 3.10 5.29 -16.50
C GLY A 152 1.89 4.34 -16.43
N ALA A 153 2.11 3.05 -16.74
CA ALA A 153 1.08 2.03 -16.68
C ALA A 153 0.64 1.76 -15.21
N MET A 154 1.58 1.75 -14.26
CA MET A 154 1.26 1.66 -12.83
C MET A 154 0.35 2.81 -12.39
N THR A 155 0.64 4.05 -12.80
CA THR A 155 -0.19 5.22 -12.49
C THR A 155 -1.59 5.10 -13.08
N LEU A 156 -1.72 4.55 -14.29
CA LEU A 156 -3.02 4.34 -14.92
C LEU A 156 -3.87 3.36 -14.13
N LEU A 157 -3.30 2.24 -13.67
CA LEU A 157 -3.98 1.27 -12.82
C LEU A 157 -4.47 1.87 -11.49
N LEU A 158 -3.71 2.83 -10.95
CA LEU A 158 -3.98 3.46 -9.66
C LEU A 158 -4.85 4.72 -9.76
N ARG A 159 -5.27 5.12 -10.96
CA ARG A 159 -5.97 6.40 -11.17
C ARG A 159 -7.24 6.55 -10.33
N GLU A 160 -8.06 5.52 -10.30
CA GLU A 160 -9.31 5.54 -9.52
C GLU A 160 -9.04 5.30 -8.03
N ALA A 161 -8.07 4.43 -7.70
CA ALA A 161 -7.64 4.17 -6.32
C ALA A 161 -7.01 5.39 -5.62
N MET A 162 -6.72 6.47 -6.33
CA MET A 162 -6.30 7.76 -5.74
C MET A 162 -7.45 8.54 -5.11
N ARG A 163 -8.70 8.15 -5.32
CA ARG A 163 -9.88 8.83 -4.79
C ARG A 163 -10.33 8.19 -3.49
N PRO A 164 -10.39 8.94 -2.38
CA PRO A 164 -10.93 8.40 -1.13
C PRO A 164 -12.38 7.94 -1.27
N ASN A 165 -12.70 6.82 -0.65
CA ASN A 165 -14.04 6.26 -0.63
C ASN A 165 -14.84 6.87 0.52
N LEU A 166 -16.02 7.45 0.22
CA LEU A 166 -16.89 8.05 1.22
C LEU A 166 -17.99 7.06 1.61
N VAL A 167 -18.04 6.73 2.88
CA VAL A 167 -19.02 5.84 3.52
C VAL A 167 -19.51 6.49 4.81
N GLN A 168 -20.17 5.77 5.70
CA GLN A 168 -20.67 6.31 6.96
C GLN A 168 -20.59 5.30 8.11
N THR A 169 -20.67 5.80 9.35
CA THR A 169 -20.89 4.98 10.53
C THR A 169 -22.36 4.58 10.66
N LEU A 170 -22.67 3.66 11.59
CA LEU A 170 -24.07 3.33 11.96
C LEU A 170 -24.83 4.56 12.40
N GLU A 171 -24.16 5.51 13.07
CA GLU A 171 -24.73 6.79 13.53
C GLU A 171 -24.80 7.84 12.41
N ARG A 172 -24.52 7.48 11.16
CA ARG A 172 -24.55 8.35 9.97
C ARG A 172 -23.49 9.45 9.94
N ASN A 173 -22.39 9.30 10.68
CA ASN A 173 -21.25 10.18 10.51
C ASN A 173 -20.48 9.84 9.22
N PRO A 174 -20.07 10.83 8.41
CA PRO A 174 -19.31 10.57 7.20
C PRO A 174 -17.93 10.02 7.53
N VAL A 175 -17.48 9.03 6.76
CA VAL A 175 -16.18 8.38 6.90
C VAL A 175 -15.48 8.29 5.56
N PHE A 176 -14.27 8.79 5.46
CA PHE A 176 -13.36 8.47 4.36
C PHE A 176 -12.58 7.22 4.70
N ILE A 177 -12.63 6.24 3.80
CA ILE A 177 -11.77 5.05 3.83
C ILE A 177 -10.84 5.14 2.62
N HIS A 178 -9.52 5.11 2.86
CA HIS A 178 -8.56 5.20 1.76
C HIS A 178 -7.17 4.73 2.16
N GLY A 179 -6.66 3.74 1.41
CA GLY A 179 -5.37 3.11 1.64
C GLY A 179 -5.34 2.26 2.91
N GLY A 180 -4.41 1.32 2.96
CA GLY A 180 -4.32 0.38 4.07
C GLY A 180 -2.88 -0.03 4.41
N PRO A 181 -1.92 0.91 4.53
CA PRO A 181 -0.53 0.55 4.78
C PRO A 181 -0.36 0.01 6.20
N PHE A 182 0.44 -1.06 6.36
CA PHE A 182 0.77 -1.60 7.67
C PHE A 182 1.74 -0.68 8.42
N ALA A 183 1.51 -0.49 9.73
CA ALA A 183 2.34 0.39 10.55
C ALA A 183 3.74 -0.17 10.87
N ASN A 184 3.90 -1.49 10.85
CA ASN A 184 5.21 -2.12 11.02
C ASN A 184 6.13 -2.00 9.78
N ILE A 185 5.57 -1.69 8.61
CA ILE A 185 6.31 -1.57 7.35
C ILE A 185 6.31 -0.12 6.84
N ALA A 186 5.15 0.57 6.92
CA ALA A 186 4.95 1.93 6.42
C ALA A 186 4.42 2.84 7.53
N HIS A 187 3.69 3.90 7.19
CA HIS A 187 3.18 4.88 8.15
C HIS A 187 1.90 4.46 8.89
N GLY A 188 1.26 3.34 8.50
CA GLY A 188 0.24 2.66 9.29
C GLY A 188 -1.06 3.42 9.53
N CYS A 189 -1.41 4.36 8.67
CA CYS A 189 -2.64 5.13 8.76
C CYS A 189 -3.17 5.47 7.36
N ASN A 190 -4.41 5.93 7.27
CA ASN A 190 -5.03 6.32 6.00
C ASN A 190 -4.23 7.36 5.22
N SER A 191 -4.60 7.60 3.97
CA SER A 191 -3.87 8.51 3.08
C SER A 191 -3.90 9.97 3.54
N GLY A 192 -2.89 10.74 3.14
CA GLY A 192 -2.87 12.18 3.32
C GLY A 192 -4.00 12.90 2.56
N ILE A 193 -4.39 12.39 1.38
CA ILE A 193 -5.49 12.93 0.59
C ILE A 193 -6.82 12.83 1.34
N ALA A 194 -7.14 11.68 1.94
CA ALA A 194 -8.39 11.48 2.68
C ALA A 194 -8.50 12.48 3.84
N THR A 195 -7.44 12.60 4.66
CA THR A 195 -7.44 13.52 5.79
C THR A 195 -7.56 14.99 5.35
N ARG A 196 -6.83 15.39 4.29
CA ARG A 196 -6.93 16.77 3.75
C ARG A 196 -8.29 17.06 3.13
N ALA A 197 -8.92 16.07 2.49
CA ALA A 197 -10.29 16.22 1.98
C ALA A 197 -11.28 16.40 3.12
N ALA A 198 -11.19 15.59 4.16
CA ALA A 198 -12.04 15.69 5.35
C ALA A 198 -11.92 17.05 6.04
N LEU A 199 -10.70 17.58 6.21
CA LEU A 199 -10.45 18.90 6.80
C LEU A 199 -11.05 20.06 6.01
N LYS A 200 -11.35 19.88 4.72
CA LYS A 200 -12.05 20.87 3.90
C LYS A 200 -13.58 20.79 3.97
N LEU A 201 -14.09 19.67 4.47
CA LEU A 201 -15.53 19.34 4.43
C LEU A 201 -16.18 19.35 5.81
N SER A 202 -15.41 19.45 6.90
CA SER A 202 -15.92 19.37 8.26
C SER A 202 -15.08 20.17 9.25
N ASP A 203 -15.73 20.63 10.34
CA ASP A 203 -15.09 21.42 11.40
C ASP A 203 -14.16 20.57 12.26
N TYR A 204 -14.48 19.28 12.41
CA TYR A 204 -13.68 18.31 13.19
C TYR A 204 -13.37 17.08 12.35
N VAL A 205 -12.12 16.65 12.38
CA VAL A 205 -11.66 15.42 11.73
C VAL A 205 -11.00 14.52 12.76
N VAL A 206 -11.53 13.31 12.90
CA VAL A 206 -10.93 12.24 13.69
C VAL A 206 -10.25 11.27 12.75
N THR A 207 -8.97 11.02 12.95
CA THR A 207 -8.19 10.08 12.13
C THR A 207 -7.41 9.13 13.02
N GLU A 208 -6.94 8.03 12.46
CA GLU A 208 -6.17 7.01 13.17
C GLU A 208 -4.66 7.28 13.08
N ALA A 209 -3.91 6.75 14.05
CA ALA A 209 -2.45 6.73 14.04
C ALA A 209 -1.85 5.31 13.91
N GLY A 210 -2.65 4.27 13.88
CA GLY A 210 -2.27 2.86 13.73
C GLY A 210 -1.38 2.29 14.84
N PHE A 211 -1.65 1.07 15.32
CA PHE A 211 -0.89 0.40 16.38
C PHE A 211 -0.72 1.20 17.70
N GLY A 212 0.28 0.82 18.50
CA GLY A 212 0.65 1.52 19.72
C GLY A 212 1.30 2.88 19.47
N ALA A 213 1.29 3.72 20.51
CA ALA A 213 1.80 5.08 20.41
C ALA A 213 3.31 5.14 20.11
N ASP A 214 4.05 4.14 20.56
CA ASP A 214 5.49 3.97 20.33
C ASP A 214 5.88 3.73 18.87
N LEU A 215 4.94 3.32 18.03
CA LEU A 215 5.18 3.06 16.62
C LEU A 215 4.26 3.87 15.70
N GLY A 216 2.95 3.76 15.91
CA GLY A 216 1.95 4.36 15.01
C GLY A 216 1.84 5.87 15.17
N ALA A 217 1.82 6.39 16.38
CA ALA A 217 1.75 7.83 16.62
C ALA A 217 3.02 8.53 16.13
N GLU A 218 4.21 7.95 16.37
CA GLU A 218 5.47 8.49 15.86
C GLU A 218 5.46 8.60 14.35
N LYS A 219 5.10 7.52 13.63
CA LYS A 219 5.01 7.53 12.17
C LYS A 219 3.92 8.46 11.64
N PHE A 220 2.81 8.56 12.33
CA PHE A 220 1.76 9.51 11.97
C PHE A 220 2.28 10.95 12.01
N LEU A 221 2.93 11.35 13.10
CA LEU A 221 3.46 12.71 13.29
C LEU A 221 4.64 12.97 12.35
N ASP A 222 5.64 12.08 12.33
CA ASP A 222 6.90 12.33 11.64
C ASP A 222 6.85 12.04 10.14
N ILE A 223 5.95 11.19 9.67
CA ILE A 223 5.83 10.87 8.24
C ILE A 223 4.59 11.53 7.65
N LYS A 224 3.39 11.14 8.11
CA LYS A 224 2.15 11.58 7.47
C LYS A 224 1.89 13.07 7.70
N CYS A 225 1.97 13.56 8.94
CA CYS A 225 1.69 14.96 9.24
C CYS A 225 2.67 15.90 8.53
N ARG A 226 3.96 15.61 8.57
CA ARG A 226 4.97 16.41 7.85
C ARG A 226 4.72 16.39 6.36
N LYS A 227 4.47 15.22 5.77
CA LYS A 227 4.25 15.09 4.33
C LYS A 227 2.97 15.74 3.84
N ALA A 228 1.88 15.63 4.59
CA ALA A 228 0.57 16.15 4.23
C ALA A 228 0.28 17.56 4.76
N GLY A 229 1.19 18.15 5.54
CA GLY A 229 1.00 19.47 6.15
C GLY A 229 -0.14 19.48 7.17
N LEU A 230 -0.21 18.44 8.03
CA LEU A 230 -1.21 18.31 9.06
C LEU A 230 -0.66 18.74 10.42
N ASP A 231 -1.48 19.44 11.20
CA ASP A 231 -1.18 19.87 12.57
C ASP A 231 -2.30 19.41 13.51
N PRO A 232 -2.16 18.25 14.18
CA PRO A 232 -3.20 17.73 15.07
C PRO A 232 -3.38 18.60 16.32
N SER A 233 -4.60 19.02 16.61
CA SER A 233 -4.95 19.83 17.77
C SER A 233 -5.13 18.99 19.04
N LEU A 234 -5.41 17.70 18.92
CA LEU A 234 -5.65 16.77 20.02
C LEU A 234 -5.19 15.37 19.68
N VAL A 235 -4.63 14.70 20.68
CA VAL A 235 -4.30 13.27 20.60
C VAL A 235 -5.12 12.52 21.65
N VAL A 236 -5.83 11.47 21.20
CA VAL A 236 -6.60 10.57 22.08
C VAL A 236 -5.87 9.25 22.19
N ILE A 237 -5.48 8.87 23.41
CA ILE A 237 -4.87 7.58 23.70
C ILE A 237 -5.97 6.64 24.20
N VAL A 238 -6.11 5.49 23.50
CA VAL A 238 -7.01 4.42 23.90
C VAL A 238 -6.19 3.36 24.61
N ALA A 239 -6.48 3.13 25.89
CA ALA A 239 -5.84 2.11 26.70
C ALA A 239 -6.88 1.10 27.19
N THR A 240 -6.49 -0.17 27.26
CA THR A 240 -7.32 -1.26 27.80
C THR A 240 -6.89 -1.57 29.23
N CYS A 241 -7.79 -2.14 30.03
CA CYS A 241 -7.53 -2.55 31.41
C CYS A 241 -7.01 -4.00 31.50
N LEU A 242 -6.36 -4.52 30.46
CA LEU A 242 -5.78 -5.86 30.41
C LEU A 242 -4.32 -5.86 30.86
#